data_9e5dde871e7e6501bd1ffe0362e1eddc
#
_entry.id   9e5dde871e7e6501bd1ffe0362e1eddc
#
_cell.length_a   1.000
_cell.length_b   1.000
_cell.length_c   1.000
_cell.angle_alpha   90.00
_cell.angle_beta   90.00
_cell.angle_gamma   90.00
#
_symmetry.space_group_name_H-M   'P 1'
#
loop_
_entity.id
_entity.type
_entity.pdbx_description
1 polymer ?
#
loop_
_entity_poly.entity_id
_entity_poly.type
_entity_poly.pdbx_seq_one_letter_code
_entity_poly.pdbx_strand_id
1 'polypeptide(L)'
;MGITNSNKELNVSSIDCGGTFRVKLSLTAEPNILTNPTDIILVLDRSGSMSGSPLANLKNGAKKFIDIIAEATDGTQDGQIGYGSHIGIVSFSDTARQDTQLITSVNDLKAAVNALTAGGSTNHADAFTKATQIFNPASSNDRVIVLFTDGRTTAGGNPTPIAAAAKAQGITIYCIGLSGNGGIDEQALNAWASAPPSSYVAITPDDEELERLFEDLAQNIVKPGAKDIVIDEKVNSCFKITAVSNPTKGTASLTGNTSLQWKIDELGVNGSEGAVLELSLIHISEPTRLGMI
;
A
#
# COMPACT_ATOMS: atom_id res chain seq x y z
N MET A 1 -6.66 11.71 4.88
CA MET A 1 -6.84 12.98 4.14
C MET A 1 -6.83 12.68 2.67
N GLY A 2 -6.96 13.21 1.75
CA GLY A 2 -6.97 13.00 0.33
C GLY A 2 -6.06 14.02 -0.33
N ILE A 3 -6.64 14.82 -1.22
CA ILE A 3 -5.95 15.94 -1.85
C ILE A 3 -5.69 17.01 -0.78
N THR A 4 -4.42 17.35 -0.56
CA THR A 4 -3.98 18.33 0.45
C THR A 4 -3.83 19.73 -0.16
N ASN A 5 -3.60 19.81 -1.47
CA ASN A 5 -3.53 21.07 -2.18
C ASN A 5 -3.99 20.91 -3.63
N SER A 6 -4.68 21.92 -4.14
CA SER A 6 -4.98 22.07 -5.56
C SER A 6 -4.79 23.53 -5.96
N ASN A 7 -4.12 23.77 -7.08
CA ASN A 7 -3.84 25.11 -7.54
C ASN A 7 -3.96 25.25 -9.06
N LYS A 8 -4.38 26.44 -9.51
CA LYS A 8 -4.41 26.84 -10.90
C LYS A 8 -3.72 28.19 -11.03
N GLU A 9 -2.61 28.21 -11.73
CA GLU A 9 -1.79 29.40 -11.93
C GLU A 9 -1.80 29.86 -13.38
N LEU A 10 -1.82 31.16 -13.57
CA LEU A 10 -1.66 31.82 -14.86
C LEU A 10 -0.31 32.52 -14.91
N ASN A 11 0.42 32.40 -16.00
CA ASN A 11 1.71 33.09 -16.16
C ASN A 11 1.58 34.58 -16.56
N VAL A 12 0.36 35.06 -16.73
CA VAL A 12 0.06 36.45 -17.10
C VAL A 12 -1.13 36.97 -16.30
N SER A 13 -1.17 38.26 -16.04
CA SER A 13 -2.29 38.97 -15.38
C SER A 13 -3.30 39.59 -16.36
N SER A 14 -2.87 39.85 -17.60
CA SER A 14 -3.71 40.38 -18.69
C SER A 14 -3.18 39.87 -20.03
N ILE A 15 -4.02 39.86 -21.05
CA ILE A 15 -3.68 39.38 -22.37
C ILE A 15 -4.46 40.14 -23.45
N ASP A 16 -3.78 40.52 -24.52
CA ASP A 16 -4.40 41.09 -25.71
C ASP A 16 -4.97 40.02 -26.65
N CYS A 17 -5.82 40.43 -27.58
CA CYS A 17 -6.36 39.56 -28.61
C CYS A 17 -5.21 38.95 -29.45
N GLY A 18 -5.24 37.65 -29.68
CA GLY A 18 -4.18 36.93 -30.35
C GLY A 18 -2.98 36.59 -29.45
N GLY A 19 -2.93 37.08 -28.22
CA GLY A 19 -1.89 36.73 -27.24
C GLY A 19 -1.99 35.29 -26.77
N THR A 20 -0.85 34.73 -26.34
CA THR A 20 -0.75 33.35 -25.80
C THR A 20 -0.33 33.39 -24.36
N PHE A 21 -0.82 32.44 -23.55
CA PHE A 21 -0.47 32.30 -22.14
C PHE A 21 -0.50 30.83 -21.72
N ARG A 22 -0.01 30.56 -20.51
CA ARG A 22 0.01 29.22 -19.92
C ARG A 22 -0.85 29.16 -18.68
N VAL A 23 -1.50 28.02 -18.51
CA VAL A 23 -2.20 27.62 -17.30
C VAL A 23 -1.50 26.42 -16.75
N LYS A 24 -1.08 26.49 -15.49
CA LYS A 24 -0.52 25.38 -14.75
C LYS A 24 -1.56 24.87 -13.76
N LEU A 25 -1.93 23.62 -13.90
CA LEU A 25 -2.77 22.90 -12.94
C LEU A 25 -1.85 22.05 -12.07
N SER A 26 -2.03 22.11 -10.77
CA SER A 26 -1.26 21.29 -9.82
C SER A 26 -2.14 20.73 -8.72
N LEU A 27 -1.84 19.48 -8.34
CA LEU A 27 -2.47 18.78 -7.23
C LEU A 27 -1.38 18.21 -6.34
N THR A 28 -1.63 18.13 -5.05
CA THR A 28 -0.82 17.39 -4.09
C THR A 28 -1.75 16.53 -3.26
N ALA A 29 -1.38 15.27 -3.06
CA ALA A 29 -2.06 14.38 -2.15
C ALA A 29 -1.04 13.72 -1.21
N GLU A 30 -1.50 13.39 -0.02
CA GLU A 30 -0.76 12.64 0.99
C GLU A 30 -1.50 11.36 1.30
N PRO A 31 -0.79 10.26 1.63
CA PRO A 31 -1.42 9.00 2.00
C PRO A 31 -2.48 9.19 3.07
N ASN A 32 -3.58 8.46 2.95
CA ASN A 32 -4.67 8.52 3.93
C ASN A 32 -4.39 7.68 5.18
N ILE A 33 -3.12 7.61 5.61
CA ILE A 33 -2.65 6.82 6.73
C ILE A 33 -3.18 7.37 8.06
N LEU A 34 -3.42 8.69 8.11
CA LEU A 34 -3.94 9.36 9.32
C LEU A 34 -5.38 8.96 9.68
N THR A 35 -6.12 8.31 8.79
CA THR A 35 -7.51 7.92 9.04
C THR A 35 -7.66 6.49 9.51
N ASN A 36 -6.70 5.60 9.21
CA ASN A 36 -6.72 4.20 9.66
C ASN A 36 -5.30 3.69 9.91
N PRO A 37 -4.67 4.07 11.04
CA PRO A 37 -3.42 3.46 11.43
C PRO A 37 -3.63 1.94 11.58
N THR A 38 -2.60 1.17 11.26
CA THR A 38 -2.70 -0.29 11.16
C THR A 38 -1.73 -0.96 12.11
N ASP A 39 -2.23 -1.88 12.92
CA ASP A 39 -1.43 -2.80 13.72
C ASP A 39 -1.22 -4.10 12.94
N ILE A 40 0.03 -4.43 12.65
CA ILE A 40 0.42 -5.57 11.80
C ILE A 40 1.18 -6.59 12.64
N ILE A 41 0.80 -7.85 12.59
CA ILE A 41 1.58 -8.95 13.17
C ILE A 41 2.16 -9.81 12.05
N LEU A 42 3.49 -9.81 11.94
CA LEU A 42 4.20 -10.77 11.10
C LEU A 42 4.31 -12.10 11.84
N VAL A 43 3.73 -13.15 11.27
CA VAL A 43 3.73 -14.51 11.81
C VAL A 43 4.67 -15.35 10.97
N LEU A 44 5.87 -15.66 11.52
CA LEU A 44 7.00 -16.16 10.78
C LEU A 44 7.28 -17.62 11.13
N ASP A 45 7.15 -18.48 10.14
CA ASP A 45 7.49 -19.91 10.26
C ASP A 45 9.00 -20.09 10.43
N ARG A 46 9.39 -20.75 11.53
CA ARG A 46 10.77 -21.18 11.78
C ARG A 46 10.87 -22.68 12.04
N SER A 47 9.94 -23.47 11.51
CA SER A 47 9.96 -24.93 11.60
C SER A 47 11.20 -25.52 10.93
N GLY A 48 11.41 -26.82 11.11
CA GLY A 48 12.61 -27.51 10.60
C GLY A 48 12.75 -27.46 9.08
N SER A 49 11.64 -27.43 8.33
CA SER A 49 11.61 -27.30 6.87
C SER A 49 12.15 -25.95 6.37
N MET A 50 12.11 -24.94 7.21
CA MET A 50 12.67 -23.60 6.93
C MET A 50 14.20 -23.54 7.01
N SER A 51 14.90 -24.64 7.34
CA SER A 51 16.36 -24.63 7.47
C SER A 51 17.06 -24.26 6.15
N GLY A 52 18.06 -23.40 6.23
CA GLY A 52 18.86 -22.97 5.08
C GLY A 52 18.23 -21.80 4.31
N SER A 53 18.18 -21.91 2.98
CA SER A 53 17.69 -20.84 2.09
C SER A 53 16.28 -20.36 2.42
N PRO A 54 15.27 -21.24 2.73
CA PRO A 54 13.94 -20.77 3.02
C PRO A 54 13.88 -19.77 4.18
N LEU A 55 14.60 -20.04 5.28
CA LEU A 55 14.64 -19.08 6.40
C LEU A 55 15.40 -17.80 6.05
N ALA A 56 16.45 -17.89 5.24
CA ALA A 56 17.19 -16.71 4.80
C ALA A 56 16.28 -15.79 3.94
N ASN A 57 15.53 -16.38 3.02
CA ASN A 57 14.58 -15.68 2.16
C ASN A 57 13.44 -15.05 2.97
N LEU A 58 12.84 -15.81 3.90
CA LEU A 58 11.84 -15.29 4.83
C LEU A 58 12.37 -14.07 5.59
N LYS A 59 13.58 -14.15 6.15
CA LYS A 59 14.20 -13.02 6.87
C LYS A 59 14.39 -11.81 5.98
N ASN A 60 14.87 -12.00 4.74
CA ASN A 60 15.06 -10.89 3.80
C ASN A 60 13.72 -10.26 3.43
N GLY A 61 12.73 -11.08 3.09
CA GLY A 61 11.39 -10.63 2.79
C GLY A 61 10.73 -9.89 3.96
N ALA A 62 10.77 -10.44 5.17
CA ALA A 62 10.19 -9.78 6.34
C ALA A 62 10.86 -8.42 6.63
N LYS A 63 12.19 -8.32 6.48
CA LYS A 63 12.91 -7.04 6.63
C LYS A 63 12.51 -6.04 5.55
N LYS A 64 12.38 -6.50 4.30
CA LYS A 64 11.92 -5.65 3.20
C LYS A 64 10.50 -5.15 3.43
N PHE A 65 9.59 -6.03 3.89
CA PHE A 65 8.24 -5.63 4.28
C PHE A 65 8.24 -4.53 5.34
N ILE A 66 9.07 -4.67 6.40
CA ILE A 66 9.21 -3.67 7.45
C ILE A 66 9.68 -2.32 6.85
N ASP A 67 10.65 -2.34 5.92
CA ASP A 67 11.14 -1.13 5.26
C ASP A 67 10.06 -0.46 4.43
N ILE A 68 9.29 -1.23 3.65
CA ILE A 68 8.20 -0.72 2.81
C ILE A 68 7.12 -0.07 3.67
N ILE A 69 6.72 -0.71 4.80
CA ILE A 69 5.74 -0.12 5.71
C ILE A 69 6.30 1.13 6.39
N ALA A 70 7.57 1.13 6.80
CA ALA A 70 8.21 2.31 7.38
C ALA A 70 8.23 3.47 6.37
N GLU A 71 8.70 3.23 5.15
CA GLU A 71 8.74 4.25 4.10
C GLU A 71 7.35 4.82 3.80
N ALA A 72 6.35 3.94 3.73
CA ALA A 72 4.98 4.33 3.44
C ALA A 72 4.29 5.08 4.59
N THR A 73 4.71 4.84 5.85
CA THR A 73 4.10 5.43 7.05
C THR A 73 4.96 6.51 7.71
N ASP A 74 6.25 6.60 7.37
CA ASP A 74 7.19 7.53 7.99
C ASP A 74 7.49 8.70 7.05
N GLY A 75 6.75 9.80 7.22
CA GLY A 75 7.05 11.05 6.51
C GLY A 75 8.39 11.71 6.92
N THR A 76 9.05 11.24 7.98
CA THR A 76 10.29 11.81 8.53
C THR A 76 11.54 10.98 8.25
N GLN A 77 11.37 9.72 7.86
CA GLN A 77 12.46 8.74 7.63
C GLN A 77 13.42 8.61 8.82
N ASP A 78 12.87 8.61 10.03
CA ASP A 78 13.63 8.52 11.28
C ASP A 78 13.88 7.07 11.75
N GLY A 79 13.53 6.08 10.94
CA GLY A 79 13.65 4.66 11.25
C GLY A 79 12.55 4.13 12.17
N GLN A 80 11.40 4.79 12.17
CA GLN A 80 10.21 4.38 12.90
C GLN A 80 9.07 4.07 11.94
N ILE A 81 8.14 3.21 12.35
CA ILE A 81 6.83 3.07 11.72
C ILE A 81 5.99 4.27 12.17
N GLY A 82 5.50 5.05 11.20
CA GLY A 82 4.85 6.33 11.48
C GLY A 82 3.32 6.26 11.59
N TYR A 83 2.74 7.42 11.85
CA TYR A 83 1.30 7.69 11.83
C TYR A 83 0.42 6.78 12.69
N GLY A 84 0.93 6.32 13.84
CA GLY A 84 0.17 5.49 14.78
C GLY A 84 0.05 4.02 14.37
N SER A 85 0.71 3.61 13.29
CA SER A 85 0.85 2.20 12.90
C SER A 85 1.96 1.51 13.68
N HIS A 86 1.83 0.19 13.86
CA HIS A 86 2.81 -0.62 14.60
C HIS A 86 3.01 -1.96 13.90
N ILE A 87 4.19 -2.54 14.07
CA ILE A 87 4.45 -3.93 13.68
C ILE A 87 4.86 -4.73 14.90
N GLY A 88 4.34 -5.96 15.03
CA GLY A 88 4.77 -6.96 15.97
C GLY A 88 5.24 -8.22 15.27
N ILE A 89 6.07 -9.02 15.94
CA ILE A 89 6.61 -10.25 15.40
C ILE A 89 6.25 -11.42 16.31
N VAL A 90 5.68 -12.46 15.70
CA VAL A 90 5.47 -13.78 16.27
C VAL A 90 6.22 -14.78 15.42
N SER A 91 7.05 -15.62 16.00
CA SER A 91 7.62 -16.77 15.30
C SER A 91 7.06 -18.09 15.85
N PHE A 92 6.99 -19.11 15.01
CA PHE A 92 6.45 -20.38 15.45
C PHE A 92 7.19 -21.60 14.87
N SER A 93 7.16 -22.68 15.64
CA SER A 93 7.56 -24.04 15.28
C SER A 93 6.67 -25.03 16.04
N ASP A 94 7.19 -25.80 17.01
CA ASP A 94 6.38 -26.63 17.92
C ASP A 94 5.37 -25.78 18.70
N THR A 95 5.79 -24.58 19.09
CA THR A 95 4.99 -23.54 19.77
C THR A 95 5.26 -22.18 19.15
N ALA A 96 4.32 -21.26 19.31
CA ALA A 96 4.49 -19.88 18.93
C ALA A 96 5.13 -19.05 20.05
N ARG A 97 5.98 -18.13 19.67
CA ARG A 97 6.64 -17.18 20.55
C ARG A 97 6.38 -15.75 20.06
N GLN A 98 6.04 -14.88 20.98
CA GLN A 98 6.05 -13.45 20.73
C GLN A 98 7.50 -12.93 20.80
N ASP A 99 8.04 -12.50 19.66
CA ASP A 99 9.40 -11.98 19.55
C ASP A 99 9.45 -10.48 19.85
N THR A 100 8.40 -9.72 19.43
CA THR A 100 8.21 -8.32 19.82
C THR A 100 6.76 -8.03 20.20
N GLN A 101 6.55 -6.95 20.94
CA GLN A 101 5.25 -6.28 21.03
C GLN A 101 4.93 -5.56 19.70
N LEU A 102 3.79 -4.90 19.62
CA LEU A 102 3.50 -3.88 18.61
C LEU A 102 4.42 -2.66 18.89
N ILE A 103 5.40 -2.46 18.06
CA ILE A 103 6.42 -1.40 18.20
C ILE A 103 6.60 -0.64 16.88
N THR A 104 7.24 0.51 16.96
CA THR A 104 7.56 1.37 15.82
C THR A 104 9.01 1.26 15.36
N SER A 105 9.94 0.82 16.22
CA SER A 105 11.36 0.75 15.91
C SER A 105 11.69 -0.26 14.82
N VAL A 106 12.05 0.21 13.64
CA VAL A 106 12.47 -0.61 12.49
C VAL A 106 13.70 -1.47 12.82
N ASN A 107 14.64 -0.91 13.56
CA ASN A 107 15.87 -1.62 13.95
C ASN A 107 15.57 -2.80 14.89
N ASP A 108 14.69 -2.62 15.88
CA ASP A 108 14.35 -3.70 16.82
C ASP A 108 13.53 -4.80 16.13
N LEU A 109 12.62 -4.43 15.22
CA LEU A 109 11.90 -5.38 14.38
C LEU A 109 12.85 -6.22 13.54
N LYS A 110 13.80 -5.59 12.83
CA LYS A 110 14.80 -6.30 12.03
C LYS A 110 15.75 -7.16 12.87
N ALA A 111 16.11 -6.70 14.08
CA ALA A 111 16.91 -7.50 15.00
C ALA A 111 16.17 -8.77 15.42
N ALA A 112 14.88 -8.69 15.73
CA ALA A 112 14.05 -9.84 16.06
C ALA A 112 13.96 -10.84 14.89
N VAL A 113 13.74 -10.35 13.65
CA VAL A 113 13.77 -11.20 12.44
C VAL A 113 15.12 -11.90 12.26
N ASN A 114 16.23 -11.17 12.44
CA ASN A 114 17.56 -11.74 12.28
C ASN A 114 17.88 -12.83 13.32
N ALA A 115 17.31 -12.76 14.51
CA ALA A 115 17.51 -13.71 15.60
C ALA A 115 16.79 -15.07 15.39
N LEU A 116 15.91 -15.21 14.41
CA LEU A 116 15.18 -16.44 14.14
C LEU A 116 16.12 -17.59 13.79
N THR A 117 15.83 -18.79 14.28
CA THR A 117 16.54 -20.02 13.96
C THR A 117 15.54 -21.13 13.65
N ALA A 118 15.81 -21.90 12.60
CA ALA A 118 14.92 -22.98 12.19
C ALA A 118 15.04 -24.22 13.09
N GLY A 119 13.92 -24.91 13.31
CA GLY A 119 13.84 -26.17 14.05
C GLY A 119 12.45 -26.47 14.57
N GLY A 120 12.18 -27.73 14.83
CA GLY A 120 10.89 -28.21 15.35
C GLY A 120 9.83 -28.48 14.27
N SER A 121 8.61 -28.69 14.73
CA SER A 121 7.41 -28.96 13.91
C SER A 121 6.72 -27.65 13.49
N THR A 122 5.53 -27.73 12.91
CA THR A 122 4.79 -26.57 12.36
C THR A 122 3.41 -26.48 13.01
N ASN A 123 3.23 -25.57 13.97
CA ASN A 123 2.01 -25.39 14.76
C ASN A 123 1.32 -24.04 14.45
N HIS A 124 0.57 -23.99 13.35
CA HIS A 124 -0.17 -22.82 12.94
C HIS A 124 -1.30 -22.43 13.92
N ALA A 125 -1.87 -23.39 14.63
CA ALA A 125 -2.93 -23.11 15.61
C ALA A 125 -2.44 -22.22 16.75
N ASP A 126 -1.26 -22.51 17.28
CA ASP A 126 -0.63 -21.70 18.33
C ASP A 126 -0.15 -20.35 17.76
N ALA A 127 0.33 -20.36 16.50
CA ALA A 127 0.73 -19.14 15.80
C ALA A 127 -0.42 -18.12 15.69
N PHE A 128 -1.58 -18.51 15.18
CA PHE A 128 -2.76 -17.64 15.10
C PHE A 128 -3.26 -17.21 16.48
N THR A 129 -3.27 -18.14 17.46
CA THR A 129 -3.66 -17.82 18.83
C THR A 129 -2.75 -16.75 19.41
N LYS A 130 -1.45 -16.90 19.29
CA LYS A 130 -0.45 -15.96 19.83
C LYS A 130 -0.55 -14.60 19.14
N ALA A 131 -0.66 -14.57 17.80
CA ALA A 131 -0.78 -13.34 17.05
C ALA A 131 -2.05 -12.55 17.43
N THR A 132 -3.19 -13.23 17.54
CA THR A 132 -4.46 -12.60 17.92
C THR A 132 -4.40 -11.97 19.31
N GLN A 133 -3.69 -12.60 20.26
CA GLN A 133 -3.56 -12.10 21.64
C GLN A 133 -2.75 -10.81 21.78
N ILE A 134 -1.93 -10.45 20.79
CA ILE A 134 -1.10 -9.24 20.84
C ILE A 134 -1.92 -7.98 20.52
N PHE A 135 -2.97 -8.11 19.72
CA PHE A 135 -3.81 -6.97 19.39
C PHE A 135 -4.58 -6.46 20.59
N ASN A 136 -4.61 -5.13 20.74
CA ASN A 136 -5.51 -4.49 21.68
C ASN A 136 -6.93 -4.45 21.08
N PRO A 137 -7.91 -5.15 21.65
CA PRO A 137 -9.28 -5.16 21.12
C PRO A 137 -9.98 -3.80 21.21
N ALA A 138 -9.47 -2.88 22.04
CA ALA A 138 -9.99 -1.52 22.18
C ALA A 138 -9.30 -0.51 21.23
N SER A 139 -8.29 -0.94 20.46
CA SER A 139 -7.65 -0.09 19.45
C SER A 139 -8.60 0.19 18.30
N SER A 140 -8.59 1.43 17.80
CA SER A 140 -9.27 1.81 16.56
C SER A 140 -8.46 1.47 15.30
N ASN A 141 -7.22 0.98 15.46
CA ASN A 141 -6.36 0.62 14.34
C ASN A 141 -6.93 -0.58 13.58
N ASP A 142 -6.77 -0.58 12.27
CA ASP A 142 -6.97 -1.78 11.48
C ASP A 142 -5.99 -2.86 11.94
N ARG A 143 -6.44 -4.12 11.99
CA ARG A 143 -5.64 -5.24 12.52
C ARG A 143 -5.36 -6.23 11.42
N VAL A 144 -4.07 -6.51 11.20
CA VAL A 144 -3.61 -7.35 10.11
C VAL A 144 -2.64 -8.42 10.61
N ILE A 145 -2.87 -9.67 10.23
CA ILE A 145 -1.92 -10.77 10.37
C ILE A 145 -1.36 -11.10 8.98
N VAL A 146 -0.04 -11.21 8.88
CA VAL A 146 0.64 -11.67 7.69
C VAL A 146 1.42 -12.94 8.04
N LEU A 147 0.90 -14.09 7.63
CA LEU A 147 1.50 -15.40 7.86
C LEU A 147 2.46 -15.77 6.74
N PHE A 148 3.67 -16.17 7.10
CA PHE A 148 4.67 -16.73 6.20
C PHE A 148 4.98 -18.16 6.60
N THR A 149 4.79 -19.13 5.70
CA THR A 149 5.04 -20.55 5.95
C THR A 149 5.42 -21.28 4.68
N ASP A 150 6.29 -22.29 4.79
CA ASP A 150 6.65 -23.19 3.69
C ASP A 150 5.93 -24.53 3.78
N GLY A 151 5.11 -24.76 4.83
CA GLY A 151 4.71 -26.10 5.15
C GLY A 151 3.28 -26.30 5.60
N ARG A 152 3.01 -27.60 5.81
CA ARG A 152 1.75 -28.08 6.36
C ARG A 152 1.80 -28.07 7.88
N THR A 153 0.64 -27.95 8.51
CA THR A 153 0.50 -28.16 9.94
C THR A 153 0.94 -29.58 10.30
N THR A 154 1.96 -29.71 11.14
CA THR A 154 2.49 -31.00 11.61
C THR A 154 2.36 -31.19 13.11
N ALA A 155 2.00 -30.14 13.84
CA ALA A 155 1.78 -30.14 15.28
C ALA A 155 0.61 -29.26 15.69
N GLY A 156 0.12 -29.42 16.92
CA GLY A 156 -1.00 -28.64 17.47
C GLY A 156 -2.38 -29.09 16.99
N GLY A 157 -3.37 -28.23 17.25
CA GLY A 157 -4.77 -28.43 16.84
C GLY A 157 -5.05 -27.94 15.43
N ASN A 158 -6.32 -28.01 15.02
CA ASN A 158 -6.79 -27.46 13.74
C ASN A 158 -6.70 -25.92 13.76
N PRO A 159 -5.92 -25.28 12.88
CA PRO A 159 -5.80 -23.81 12.84
C PRO A 159 -7.02 -23.12 12.22
N THR A 160 -7.82 -23.79 11.41
CA THR A 160 -8.92 -23.18 10.65
C THR A 160 -9.97 -22.48 11.53
N PRO A 161 -10.48 -23.08 12.62
CA PRO A 161 -11.43 -22.39 13.49
C PRO A 161 -10.81 -21.20 14.23
N ILE A 162 -9.50 -21.22 14.49
CA ILE A 162 -8.79 -20.11 15.15
C ILE A 162 -8.64 -18.93 14.17
N ALA A 163 -8.23 -19.19 12.94
CA ALA A 163 -8.18 -18.18 11.89
C ALA A 163 -9.59 -17.58 11.61
N ALA A 164 -10.63 -18.41 11.59
CA ALA A 164 -12.02 -17.96 11.44
C ALA A 164 -12.46 -17.04 12.61
N ALA A 165 -12.10 -17.40 13.84
CA ALA A 165 -12.39 -16.58 15.01
C ALA A 165 -11.64 -15.24 15.00
N ALA A 166 -10.41 -15.21 14.52
CA ALA A 166 -9.64 -13.97 14.32
C ALA A 166 -10.32 -13.06 13.27
N LYS A 167 -10.73 -13.62 12.13
CA LYS A 167 -11.48 -12.89 11.09
C LYS A 167 -12.82 -12.35 11.62
N ALA A 168 -13.53 -13.11 12.43
CA ALA A 168 -14.78 -12.68 13.08
C ALA A 168 -14.58 -11.49 14.05
N GLN A 169 -13.36 -11.28 14.55
CA GLN A 169 -12.97 -10.11 15.34
C GLN A 169 -12.54 -8.91 14.49
N GLY A 170 -12.68 -8.97 13.16
CA GLY A 170 -12.29 -7.91 12.24
C GLY A 170 -10.78 -7.89 11.93
N ILE A 171 -10.07 -9.00 12.15
CA ILE A 171 -8.66 -9.11 11.79
C ILE A 171 -8.54 -9.57 10.33
N THR A 172 -7.82 -8.84 9.51
CA THR A 172 -7.49 -9.24 8.14
C THR A 172 -6.29 -10.19 8.16
N ILE A 173 -6.40 -11.33 7.47
CA ILE A 173 -5.34 -12.34 7.42
C ILE A 173 -4.85 -12.49 5.98
N TYR A 174 -3.55 -12.28 5.80
CA TYR A 174 -2.81 -12.62 4.59
C TYR A 174 -2.00 -13.89 4.83
N CYS A 175 -1.96 -14.78 3.83
CA CYS A 175 -1.18 -16.00 3.89
C CYS A 175 -0.21 -16.07 2.72
N ILE A 176 1.08 -16.18 3.02
CA ILE A 176 2.16 -16.25 2.04
C ILE A 176 2.81 -17.61 2.15
N GLY A 177 2.63 -18.40 1.10
CA GLY A 177 3.26 -19.71 0.96
C GLY A 177 4.64 -19.56 0.35
N LEU A 178 5.67 -20.01 1.05
CA LEU A 178 7.06 -20.00 0.59
C LEU A 178 7.44 -21.35 -0.01
N SER A 179 8.23 -21.34 -1.07
CA SER A 179 8.78 -22.57 -1.62
C SER A 179 9.82 -23.18 -0.66
N GLY A 180 9.50 -24.31 -0.08
CA GLY A 180 10.35 -25.04 0.86
C GLY A 180 10.29 -26.55 0.66
N ASN A 181 11.04 -27.29 1.49
CA ASN A 181 11.14 -28.77 1.38
C ASN A 181 9.86 -29.51 1.84
N GLY A 182 8.93 -28.82 2.50
CA GLY A 182 7.70 -29.42 3.06
C GLY A 182 6.51 -29.45 2.09
N GLY A 183 6.55 -28.69 1.01
CA GLY A 183 5.43 -28.46 0.11
C GLY A 183 4.37 -27.54 0.73
N ILE A 184 3.67 -26.77 -0.09
CA ILE A 184 2.68 -25.78 0.34
C ILE A 184 1.29 -26.42 0.34
N ASP A 185 0.50 -26.18 1.40
CA ASP A 185 -0.91 -26.55 1.47
C ASP A 185 -1.80 -25.35 1.10
N GLU A 186 -1.96 -25.11 -0.21
CA GLU A 186 -2.74 -24.01 -0.73
C GLU A 186 -4.20 -24.02 -0.24
N GLN A 187 -4.78 -25.20 -0.05
CA GLN A 187 -6.16 -25.32 0.44
C GLN A 187 -6.26 -24.79 1.88
N ALA A 188 -5.28 -25.09 2.71
CA ALA A 188 -5.23 -24.57 4.07
C ALA A 188 -5.02 -23.05 4.10
N LEU A 189 -4.07 -22.53 3.31
CA LEU A 189 -3.82 -21.09 3.21
C LEU A 189 -5.09 -20.33 2.76
N ASN A 190 -5.78 -20.84 1.75
CA ASN A 190 -7.05 -20.27 1.27
C ASN A 190 -8.15 -20.27 2.35
N ALA A 191 -8.20 -21.31 3.19
CA ALA A 191 -9.17 -21.39 4.28
C ALA A 191 -8.87 -20.41 5.43
N TRP A 192 -7.60 -20.13 5.68
CA TRP A 192 -7.18 -19.22 6.77
C TRP A 192 -7.24 -17.76 6.38
N ALA A 193 -6.88 -17.43 5.14
CA ALA A 193 -6.86 -16.07 4.64
C ALA A 193 -8.23 -15.39 4.68
N SER A 194 -8.24 -14.08 4.57
CA SER A 194 -9.43 -13.28 4.35
C SER A 194 -10.01 -13.51 2.95
N ALA A 195 -11.25 -13.10 2.70
CA ALA A 195 -11.93 -13.31 1.43
C ALA A 195 -11.92 -12.04 0.56
N PRO A 196 -11.78 -12.15 -0.76
CA PRO A 196 -11.56 -13.39 -1.52
C PRO A 196 -10.09 -13.87 -1.42
N PRO A 197 -9.81 -15.18 -1.40
CA PRO A 197 -8.45 -15.69 -1.26
C PRO A 197 -7.49 -15.16 -2.33
N SER A 198 -7.94 -14.90 -3.54
CA SER A 198 -7.13 -14.30 -4.62
C SER A 198 -6.48 -12.96 -4.27
N SER A 199 -6.98 -12.27 -3.24
CA SER A 199 -6.44 -10.99 -2.77
C SER A 199 -5.58 -11.12 -1.50
N TYR A 200 -5.61 -12.27 -0.83
CA TYR A 200 -5.00 -12.47 0.48
C TYR A 200 -4.09 -13.70 0.58
N VAL A 201 -3.99 -14.47 -0.49
CA VAL A 201 -3.08 -15.62 -0.56
C VAL A 201 -2.13 -15.43 -1.73
N ALA A 202 -0.86 -15.61 -1.47
CA ALA A 202 0.14 -15.65 -2.51
C ALA A 202 1.11 -16.81 -2.30
N ILE A 203 1.49 -17.44 -3.40
CA ILE A 203 2.44 -18.53 -3.44
C ILE A 203 3.62 -18.05 -4.27
N THR A 204 4.76 -17.88 -3.64
CA THR A 204 5.94 -17.33 -4.29
C THR A 204 7.02 -18.40 -4.45
N PRO A 205 7.46 -18.68 -5.68
CA PRO A 205 8.52 -19.61 -5.93
C PRO A 205 9.93 -19.04 -5.73
N ASP A 206 10.14 -17.73 -5.80
CA ASP A 206 11.45 -17.09 -5.73
C ASP A 206 11.49 -15.76 -4.95
N ASP A 207 12.72 -15.24 -4.75
CA ASP A 207 13.00 -14.08 -3.92
C ASP A 207 12.49 -12.77 -4.55
N GLU A 208 12.53 -12.64 -5.88
CA GLU A 208 12.10 -11.42 -6.59
C GLU A 208 10.57 -11.29 -6.55
N GLU A 209 9.87 -12.43 -6.70
CA GLU A 209 8.41 -12.46 -6.56
C GLU A 209 7.98 -12.16 -5.12
N LEU A 210 8.75 -12.61 -4.13
CA LEU A 210 8.50 -12.31 -2.72
C LEU A 210 8.64 -10.81 -2.44
N GLU A 211 9.68 -10.16 -2.97
CA GLU A 211 9.89 -8.72 -2.81
C GLU A 211 8.74 -7.92 -3.43
N ARG A 212 8.36 -8.22 -4.68
CA ARG A 212 7.24 -7.58 -5.36
C ARG A 212 5.92 -7.78 -4.60
N LEU A 213 5.70 -9.00 -4.09
CA LEU A 213 4.52 -9.31 -3.29
C LEU A 213 4.43 -8.47 -2.02
N PHE A 214 5.56 -8.24 -1.35
CA PHE A 214 5.58 -7.39 -0.17
C PHE A 214 5.29 -5.93 -0.49
N GLU A 215 5.76 -5.45 -1.64
CA GLU A 215 5.40 -4.12 -2.13
C GLU A 215 3.90 -4.03 -2.41
N ASP A 216 3.32 -5.00 -3.11
CA ASP A 216 1.89 -5.06 -3.38
C ASP A 216 1.07 -5.16 -2.09
N LEU A 217 1.53 -5.96 -1.12
CA LEU A 217 0.87 -6.12 0.17
C LEU A 217 0.94 -4.84 1.01
N ALA A 218 2.09 -4.19 1.05
CA ALA A 218 2.27 -2.92 1.74
C ALA A 218 1.37 -1.82 1.14
N GLN A 219 1.26 -1.75 -0.18
CA GLN A 219 0.36 -0.83 -0.87
C GLN A 219 -1.13 -1.11 -0.56
N ASN A 220 -1.50 -2.37 -0.31
CA ASN A 220 -2.86 -2.72 0.11
C ASN A 220 -3.17 -2.30 1.55
N ILE A 221 -2.16 -2.25 2.41
CA ILE A 221 -2.27 -1.80 3.81
C ILE A 221 -2.22 -0.28 3.88
N VAL A 222 -1.34 0.33 3.08
CA VAL A 222 -1.19 1.79 2.96
C VAL A 222 -2.09 2.28 1.84
N LYS A 223 -3.18 2.95 2.17
CA LYS A 223 -4.12 3.48 1.16
C LYS A 223 -3.57 4.77 0.54
N PRO A 224 -3.61 4.93 -0.79
CA PRO A 224 -3.25 6.18 -1.43
C PRO A 224 -4.12 7.33 -0.92
N GLY A 225 -3.57 8.53 -0.92
CA GLY A 225 -4.27 9.74 -0.46
C GLY A 225 -5.52 10.02 -1.29
N ALA A 226 -5.45 9.82 -2.61
CA ALA A 226 -6.58 9.98 -3.51
C ALA A 226 -6.51 8.97 -4.66
N LYS A 227 -7.67 8.45 -5.08
CA LYS A 227 -7.86 7.55 -6.22
C LYS A 227 -8.87 8.11 -7.20
N ASP A 228 -8.80 7.63 -8.44
CA ASP A 228 -9.78 7.93 -9.49
C ASP A 228 -10.01 9.45 -9.67
N ILE A 229 -8.93 10.22 -9.64
CA ILE A 229 -9.01 11.69 -9.74
C ILE A 229 -9.30 12.05 -11.19
N VAL A 230 -10.37 12.82 -11.39
CA VAL A 230 -10.73 13.36 -12.70
C VAL A 230 -10.82 14.87 -12.59
N ILE A 231 -10.06 15.58 -13.42
CA ILE A 231 -10.10 17.03 -13.54
C ILE A 231 -10.60 17.37 -14.92
N ASP A 232 -11.76 18.01 -14.96
CA ASP A 232 -12.35 18.55 -16.17
C ASP A 232 -12.07 20.05 -16.23
N GLU A 233 -11.23 20.45 -17.18
CA GLU A 233 -10.94 21.87 -17.45
C GLU A 233 -11.69 22.29 -18.70
N LYS A 234 -12.47 23.36 -18.59
CA LYS A 234 -13.18 23.98 -19.70
C LYS A 234 -12.83 25.46 -19.78
N VAL A 235 -12.25 25.85 -20.90
CA VAL A 235 -11.91 27.26 -21.14
C VAL A 235 -13.09 28.00 -21.77
N ASN A 236 -13.16 29.30 -21.51
CA ASN A 236 -14.18 30.17 -22.10
C ASN A 236 -14.03 30.18 -23.63
N SER A 237 -15.13 30.43 -24.33
CA SER A 237 -15.20 30.51 -25.81
C SER A 237 -14.26 31.53 -26.45
N CYS A 238 -13.79 32.53 -25.69
CA CYS A 238 -12.77 33.49 -26.12
C CYS A 238 -11.34 32.93 -26.17
N PHE A 239 -11.15 31.67 -25.71
CA PHE A 239 -9.85 31.04 -25.67
C PHE A 239 -9.87 29.67 -26.35
N LYS A 240 -8.72 29.27 -26.88
CA LYS A 240 -8.48 27.94 -27.38
C LYS A 240 -7.23 27.35 -26.75
N ILE A 241 -7.29 26.05 -26.40
CA ILE A 241 -6.13 25.29 -25.99
C ILE A 241 -5.33 24.94 -27.23
N THR A 242 -4.09 25.37 -27.31
CA THR A 242 -3.18 25.16 -28.44
C THR A 242 -2.18 24.04 -28.21
N ALA A 243 -1.83 23.77 -26.96
CA ALA A 243 -0.96 22.67 -26.58
C ALA A 243 -1.26 22.21 -25.14
N VAL A 244 -0.94 20.95 -24.89
CA VAL A 244 -1.00 20.31 -23.58
C VAL A 244 0.34 19.63 -23.35
N SER A 245 1.00 19.89 -22.20
CA SER A 245 2.21 19.17 -21.82
C SER A 245 1.89 17.71 -21.47
N ASN A 246 2.89 16.84 -21.49
CA ASN A 246 2.74 15.57 -20.82
C ASN A 246 2.55 15.83 -19.32
N PRO A 247 1.50 15.31 -18.68
CA PRO A 247 1.34 15.43 -17.23
C PRO A 247 2.47 14.69 -16.51
N THR A 248 2.87 15.16 -15.34
CA THR A 248 3.87 14.46 -14.52
C THR A 248 3.32 13.14 -13.99
N LYS A 249 1.98 13.02 -13.87
CA LYS A 249 1.28 11.81 -13.48
C LYS A 249 -0.09 11.74 -14.14
N GLY A 250 -0.52 10.53 -14.51
CA GLY A 250 -1.82 10.28 -15.16
C GLY A 250 -1.81 10.56 -16.66
N THR A 251 -3.01 10.73 -17.22
CA THR A 251 -3.24 10.95 -18.67
C THR A 251 -4.13 12.16 -18.89
N ALA A 252 -3.78 12.99 -19.86
CA ALA A 252 -4.58 14.13 -20.25
C ALA A 252 -5.12 13.93 -21.67
N SER A 253 -6.40 14.24 -21.88
CA SER A 253 -7.09 14.13 -23.18
C SER A 253 -7.86 15.41 -23.50
N LEU A 254 -7.71 15.91 -24.72
CA LEU A 254 -8.46 17.05 -25.24
C LEU A 254 -9.74 16.59 -25.91
N THR A 255 -10.83 17.30 -25.66
CA THR A 255 -12.07 17.19 -26.41
C THR A 255 -12.32 18.51 -27.14
N GLY A 256 -12.04 18.51 -28.44
CA GLY A 256 -11.98 19.76 -29.23
C GLY A 256 -10.79 20.62 -28.81
N ASN A 257 -10.99 21.94 -28.81
CA ASN A 257 -9.94 22.92 -28.43
C ASN A 257 -10.32 23.78 -27.21
N THR A 258 -11.37 23.41 -26.49
CA THR A 258 -11.89 24.18 -25.32
C THR A 258 -12.07 23.33 -24.08
N SER A 259 -11.95 22.02 -24.17
CA SER A 259 -12.16 21.12 -23.03
C SER A 259 -11.02 20.11 -22.92
N LEU A 260 -10.57 19.89 -21.70
CA LEU A 260 -9.54 18.90 -21.36
C LEU A 260 -10.01 18.07 -20.18
N GLN A 261 -9.75 16.80 -20.21
CA GLN A 261 -9.91 15.90 -19.06
C GLN A 261 -8.53 15.35 -18.66
N TRP A 262 -8.17 15.50 -17.39
CA TRP A 262 -6.96 14.93 -16.81
C TRP A 262 -7.35 13.87 -15.79
N LYS A 263 -6.90 12.63 -16.01
CA LYS A 263 -7.15 11.47 -15.14
C LYS A 263 -5.88 11.04 -14.46
N ILE A 264 -5.96 10.82 -13.15
CA ILE A 264 -4.89 10.28 -12.32
C ILE A 264 -5.49 9.13 -11.53
N ASP A 265 -4.98 7.90 -11.72
CA ASP A 265 -5.54 6.71 -11.08
C ASP A 265 -5.34 6.76 -9.57
N GLU A 266 -4.16 7.22 -9.13
CA GLU A 266 -3.85 7.40 -7.70
C GLU A 266 -2.77 8.46 -7.48
N LEU A 267 -2.83 9.13 -6.32
CA LEU A 267 -1.88 10.17 -5.90
C LEU A 267 -1.65 10.09 -4.39
N GLY A 268 -0.41 10.29 -3.94
CA GLY A 268 -0.05 10.22 -2.53
C GLY A 268 -0.02 8.79 -2.00
N VAL A 269 0.63 7.87 -2.71
CA VAL A 269 0.80 6.46 -2.31
C VAL A 269 1.93 6.33 -1.29
N ASN A 270 3.08 6.92 -1.59
CA ASN A 270 4.32 6.78 -0.83
C ASN A 270 4.77 8.12 -0.22
N GLY A 271 3.88 8.80 0.48
CA GLY A 271 4.16 10.13 1.04
C GLY A 271 3.46 11.25 0.27
N SER A 272 3.86 12.50 0.55
CA SER A 272 3.33 13.67 -0.16
C SER A 272 3.75 13.63 -1.62
N GLU A 273 2.79 13.55 -2.53
CA GLU A 273 3.03 13.41 -3.96
C GLU A 273 2.29 14.51 -4.73
N GLY A 274 3.02 15.16 -5.66
CA GLY A 274 2.48 16.21 -6.50
C GLY A 274 2.30 15.77 -7.95
N ALA A 275 1.22 16.22 -8.60
CA ALA A 275 0.98 16.07 -10.03
C ALA A 275 0.78 17.45 -10.68
N VAL A 276 1.36 17.64 -11.88
CA VAL A 276 1.35 18.90 -12.61
C VAL A 276 1.00 18.67 -14.07
N LEU A 277 0.18 19.55 -14.62
CA LEU A 277 -0.17 19.63 -16.04
C LEU A 277 -0.13 21.08 -16.50
N GLU A 278 0.48 21.37 -17.64
CA GLU A 278 0.51 22.70 -18.25
C GLU A 278 -0.28 22.73 -19.56
N LEU A 279 -1.05 23.81 -19.75
CA LEU A 279 -1.81 24.10 -20.95
C LEU A 279 -1.27 25.38 -21.58
N SER A 280 -1.15 25.41 -22.91
CA SER A 280 -0.97 26.65 -23.66
C SER A 280 -2.27 27.09 -24.27
N LEU A 281 -2.64 28.34 -24.10
CA LEU A 281 -3.88 28.92 -24.60
C LEU A 281 -3.58 30.14 -25.48
N ILE A 282 -4.47 30.38 -26.43
CA ILE A 282 -4.52 31.63 -27.22
C ILE A 282 -5.85 32.32 -27.01
N HIS A 283 -5.79 33.64 -26.84
CA HIS A 283 -6.98 34.47 -26.85
C HIS A 283 -7.46 34.68 -28.30
N ILE A 284 -8.65 34.23 -28.60
CA ILE A 284 -9.32 34.49 -29.89
C ILE A 284 -10.33 35.62 -29.71
N SER A 285 -10.45 36.50 -30.71
CA SER A 285 -11.43 37.60 -30.63
C SER A 285 -12.84 37.06 -30.36
N GLU A 286 -13.60 37.76 -29.52
CA GLU A 286 -15.02 37.50 -29.39
C GLU A 286 -15.70 37.62 -30.77
N PRO A 287 -16.67 36.71 -31.08
CA PRO A 287 -17.49 36.93 -32.27
C PRO A 287 -18.17 38.30 -32.12
N THR A 288 -17.80 39.22 -32.98
CA THR A 288 -18.41 40.56 -33.06
C THR A 288 -19.93 40.35 -33.16
N ARG A 289 -20.71 40.73 -32.15
CA ARG A 289 -22.14 40.87 -32.33
C ARG A 289 -22.32 41.92 -33.42
N LEU A 290 -22.65 41.47 -34.64
CA LEU A 290 -23.17 42.41 -35.63
C LEU A 290 -24.40 43.05 -35.01
N GLY A 291 -24.29 44.33 -34.67
CA GLY A 291 -25.42 45.10 -34.26
C GLY A 291 -26.44 45.09 -35.40
N MET A 292 -27.61 44.56 -35.11
CA MET A 292 -28.76 44.82 -35.98
C MET A 292 -29.04 46.28 -35.86
N ILE A 293 -28.82 47.00 -36.97
CA ILE A 293 -29.37 48.35 -37.23
C ILE A 293 -30.83 48.15 -37.55
#